data_90558902b40cffc926b4af7c903081b3
#
_entry.id   90558902b40cffc926b4af7c903081b3
#
_cell.length_a   1.000
_cell.length_b   1.000
_cell.length_c   1.000
_cell.angle_alpha   90.00
_cell.angle_beta   90.00
_cell.angle_gamma   90.00
#
_symmetry.space_group_name_H-M   'P 1'
#
loop_
_entity.id
_entity.type
_entity.pdbx_description
1 polymer ?
#
loop_
_entity_poly.entity_id
_entity_poly.type
_entity_poly.pdbx_seq_one_letter_code
_entity_poly.pdbx_strand_id
1 'polypeptide(L)'
;MKIYENTGSKDTRSGFGDGLTELGQKNKDVVALCADLTGSLKMNAFANNHPDRFFQVGIAEANMMGMAAGMTIGGKIPFTGTFANFSTGRVYDQIRQSIAYSDKNVKICASHSGLTLGEDGATHQILEDIGLMKMLPGMTVINTCDYNQTKAATLAIADHHGPVYLRFGRPKVANFTPVDGNFEIGKAVMLQEGTDVTIIATGHLVWEALEAAKTLNEKGISAEVINIHTIKPLDEEAIVKSAKKTGCVVTAEEHNFLGGLGESVARTLSLHHPTAQEFVATNDTFGESGTPAQLLEKYGLNAENIALKAEKVIKRK
;
A
#
# COMPACT_ATOMS: atom_id res chain seq x y z
N MET A 1 4.49 19.28 18.21
CA MET A 1 3.70 18.47 17.25
C MET A 1 4.47 18.43 15.94
N LYS A 2 4.74 17.25 15.39
CA LYS A 2 5.43 17.16 14.09
C LYS A 2 4.38 17.50 13.00
N ILE A 3 4.60 18.57 12.27
CA ILE A 3 3.74 18.97 11.16
C ILE A 3 4.28 18.27 9.91
N TYR A 4 3.46 17.46 9.24
CA TYR A 4 3.79 16.88 7.96
C TYR A 4 3.36 17.84 6.86
N GLU A 5 4.35 18.38 6.15
CA GLU A 5 4.13 19.32 5.05
C GLU A 5 4.33 18.61 3.72
N ASN A 6 3.50 18.96 2.75
CA ASN A 6 3.70 18.51 1.38
C ASN A 6 4.93 19.20 0.79
N THR A 7 6.01 18.46 0.58
CA THR A 7 7.28 18.94 0.03
C THR A 7 7.30 18.95 -1.51
N GLY A 8 6.18 18.61 -2.14
CA GLY A 8 6.02 18.52 -3.58
C GLY A 8 5.18 17.31 -3.97
N SER A 9 5.02 17.09 -5.27
CA SER A 9 4.21 16.00 -5.80
C SER A 9 5.10 15.04 -6.61
N LYS A 10 5.15 13.77 -6.17
CA LYS A 10 5.89 12.69 -6.84
C LYS A 10 5.06 11.42 -6.93
N ASP A 11 5.31 10.60 -7.94
CA ASP A 11 4.68 9.28 -8.04
C ASP A 11 5.45 8.23 -7.24
N THR A 12 4.72 7.33 -6.61
CA THR A 12 5.27 6.24 -5.78
C THR A 12 6.10 5.25 -6.59
N ARG A 13 5.81 5.08 -7.89
CA ARG A 13 6.61 4.25 -8.81
C ARG A 13 8.05 4.71 -8.93
N SER A 14 8.26 6.03 -8.95
CA SER A 14 9.62 6.60 -8.94
C SER A 14 10.36 6.26 -7.66
N GLY A 15 9.67 6.23 -6.50
CA GLY A 15 10.25 5.76 -5.25
C GLY A 15 10.69 4.30 -5.32
N PHE A 16 9.85 3.44 -5.88
CA PHE A 16 10.21 2.04 -6.15
C PHE A 16 11.41 1.92 -7.09
N GLY A 17 11.40 2.60 -8.25
CA GLY A 17 12.48 2.53 -9.24
C GLY A 17 13.83 3.00 -8.68
N ASP A 18 13.83 4.10 -7.92
CA ASP A 18 15.04 4.63 -7.28
C ASP A 18 15.55 3.70 -6.17
N GLY A 19 14.65 3.13 -5.35
CA GLY A 19 14.99 2.14 -4.34
C GLY A 19 15.57 0.86 -4.95
N LEU A 20 14.95 0.34 -6.01
CA LEU A 20 15.42 -0.85 -6.71
C LEU A 20 16.80 -0.62 -7.37
N THR A 21 17.01 0.56 -7.96
CA THR A 21 18.29 0.94 -8.56
C THR A 21 19.40 0.99 -7.50
N GLU A 22 19.12 1.57 -6.35
CA GLU A 22 20.03 1.63 -5.20
C GLU A 22 20.36 0.22 -4.67
N LEU A 23 19.36 -0.65 -4.56
CA LEU A 23 19.56 -2.06 -4.18
C LEU A 23 20.44 -2.80 -5.15
N GLY A 24 20.27 -2.58 -6.46
CA GLY A 24 21.10 -3.19 -7.50
C GLY A 24 22.58 -2.88 -7.34
N GLN A 25 22.92 -1.70 -6.83
CA GLN A 25 24.29 -1.29 -6.54
C GLN A 25 24.84 -1.95 -5.26
N LYS A 26 23.99 -2.11 -4.25
CA LYS A 26 24.38 -2.57 -2.91
C LYS A 26 24.39 -4.09 -2.75
N ASN A 27 23.48 -4.79 -3.45
CA ASN A 27 23.27 -6.22 -3.28
C ASN A 27 23.25 -6.94 -4.65
N LYS A 28 24.23 -7.82 -4.89
CA LYS A 28 24.38 -8.59 -6.14
C LYS A 28 23.35 -9.73 -6.27
N ASP A 29 22.68 -10.09 -5.19
CA ASP A 29 21.65 -11.13 -5.23
C ASP A 29 20.26 -10.57 -5.59
N VAL A 30 20.10 -9.25 -5.57
CA VAL A 30 18.88 -8.60 -6.09
C VAL A 30 18.85 -8.73 -7.61
N VAL A 31 17.76 -9.33 -8.09
CA VAL A 31 17.42 -9.46 -9.51
C VAL A 31 16.02 -8.88 -9.75
N ALA A 32 15.76 -8.40 -10.95
CA ALA A 32 14.47 -7.80 -11.29
C ALA A 32 13.85 -8.47 -12.51
N LEU A 33 12.55 -8.75 -12.43
CA LEU A 33 11.78 -9.33 -13.53
C LEU A 33 10.61 -8.39 -13.88
N CYS A 34 10.33 -8.23 -15.17
CA CYS A 34 9.26 -7.36 -15.62
C CYS A 34 8.43 -8.02 -16.73
N ALA A 35 7.10 -7.84 -16.66
CA ALA A 35 6.17 -8.32 -17.68
C ALA A 35 5.76 -7.16 -18.61
N ASP A 36 6.68 -6.76 -19.49
CA ASP A 36 6.52 -5.74 -20.57
C ASP A 36 6.10 -4.33 -20.11
N LEU A 37 6.38 -3.97 -18.85
CA LEU A 37 5.99 -2.68 -18.25
C LEU A 37 7.17 -1.92 -17.62
N THR A 38 8.40 -2.15 -18.10
CA THR A 38 9.64 -1.61 -17.54
C THR A 38 9.59 -0.09 -17.30
N GLY A 39 9.13 0.67 -18.31
CA GLY A 39 9.00 2.12 -18.21
C GLY A 39 7.91 2.57 -17.25
N SER A 40 6.77 1.86 -17.25
CA SER A 40 5.64 2.16 -16.36
C SER A 40 5.98 1.96 -14.88
N LEU A 41 6.80 0.97 -14.56
CA LEU A 41 7.28 0.71 -13.20
C LEU A 41 8.58 1.42 -12.82
N LYS A 42 9.13 2.26 -13.71
CA LYS A 42 10.39 2.99 -13.47
C LYS A 42 11.61 2.07 -13.24
N MET A 43 11.61 0.87 -13.83
CA MET A 43 12.69 -0.11 -13.70
C MET A 43 13.85 0.10 -14.70
N ASN A 44 13.76 1.09 -15.60
CA ASN A 44 14.74 1.34 -16.66
C ASN A 44 16.15 1.55 -16.13
N ALA A 45 16.32 2.28 -15.03
CA ALA A 45 17.65 2.54 -14.46
C ALA A 45 18.30 1.25 -13.95
N PHE A 46 17.55 0.37 -13.29
CA PHE A 46 18.05 -0.95 -12.90
C PHE A 46 18.42 -1.79 -14.12
N ALA A 47 17.53 -1.87 -15.12
CA ALA A 47 17.77 -2.64 -16.34
C ALA A 47 19.02 -2.19 -17.10
N ASN A 48 19.25 -0.88 -17.19
CA ASN A 48 20.42 -0.31 -17.87
C ASN A 48 21.72 -0.53 -17.08
N ASN A 49 21.67 -0.41 -15.75
CA ASN A 49 22.87 -0.54 -14.90
C ASN A 49 23.23 -2.01 -14.63
N HIS A 50 22.27 -2.92 -14.70
CA HIS A 50 22.44 -4.33 -14.36
C HIS A 50 21.72 -5.25 -15.37
N PRO A 51 22.09 -5.22 -16.66
CA PRO A 51 21.40 -5.97 -17.71
C PRO A 51 21.47 -7.50 -17.53
N ASP A 52 22.50 -7.99 -16.87
CA ASP A 52 22.69 -9.40 -16.48
C ASP A 52 21.78 -9.87 -15.33
N ARG A 53 21.12 -8.94 -14.65
CA ARG A 53 20.22 -9.19 -13.51
C ARG A 53 18.79 -8.67 -13.74
N PHE A 54 18.50 -8.22 -14.96
CA PHE A 54 17.17 -7.80 -15.37
C PHE A 54 16.60 -8.77 -16.41
N PHE A 55 15.38 -9.26 -16.17
CA PHE A 55 14.72 -10.25 -17.00
C PHE A 55 13.36 -9.72 -17.49
N GLN A 56 13.30 -9.43 -18.80
CA GLN A 56 12.04 -9.11 -19.45
C GLN A 56 11.38 -10.41 -19.90
N VAL A 57 10.18 -10.70 -19.39
CA VAL A 57 9.49 -11.97 -19.66
C VAL A 57 8.35 -11.85 -20.67
N GLY A 58 8.11 -10.64 -21.21
CA GLY A 58 6.94 -10.34 -22.03
C GLY A 58 5.65 -10.30 -21.19
N ILE A 59 4.50 -10.31 -21.85
CA ILE A 59 3.18 -10.32 -21.18
C ILE A 59 2.88 -11.75 -20.70
N ALA A 60 3.66 -12.21 -19.70
CA ALA A 60 3.64 -13.58 -19.19
C ALA A 60 3.83 -13.61 -17.66
N GLU A 61 2.92 -12.97 -16.95
CA GLU A 61 3.02 -12.75 -15.51
C GLU A 61 3.04 -14.06 -14.70
N ALA A 62 2.30 -15.09 -15.16
CA ALA A 62 2.35 -16.42 -14.52
C ALA A 62 3.75 -17.05 -14.62
N ASN A 63 4.39 -16.93 -15.79
CA ASN A 63 5.77 -17.36 -15.97
C ASN A 63 6.74 -16.54 -15.12
N MET A 64 6.54 -15.21 -15.03
CA MET A 64 7.33 -14.33 -14.17
C MET A 64 7.32 -14.79 -12.71
N MET A 65 6.17 -15.13 -12.16
CA MET A 65 6.06 -15.61 -10.77
C MET A 65 6.77 -16.95 -10.57
N GLY A 66 6.64 -17.88 -11.54
CA GLY A 66 7.36 -19.16 -11.51
C GLY A 66 8.88 -18.99 -11.60
N MET A 67 9.36 -18.13 -12.51
CA MET A 67 10.79 -17.79 -12.64
C MET A 67 11.32 -17.17 -11.34
N ALA A 68 10.60 -16.19 -10.78
CA ALA A 68 11.00 -15.54 -9.53
C ALA A 68 11.11 -16.57 -8.39
N ALA A 69 10.13 -17.46 -8.24
CA ALA A 69 10.18 -18.52 -7.23
C ALA A 69 11.40 -19.44 -7.44
N GLY A 70 11.69 -19.83 -8.69
CA GLY A 70 12.87 -20.66 -9.04
C GLY A 70 14.19 -19.96 -8.73
N MET A 71 14.32 -18.67 -8.99
CA MET A 71 15.54 -17.90 -8.72
C MET A 71 15.90 -17.85 -7.23
N THR A 72 14.91 -17.90 -6.34
CA THR A 72 15.19 -17.96 -4.89
C THR A 72 15.90 -19.22 -4.45
N ILE A 73 15.77 -20.34 -5.18
CA ILE A 73 16.48 -21.60 -4.90
C ILE A 73 17.98 -21.41 -5.10
N GLY A 74 18.36 -20.55 -6.07
CA GLY A 74 19.75 -20.13 -6.32
C GLY A 74 20.23 -18.99 -5.42
N GLY A 75 19.50 -18.63 -4.35
CA GLY A 75 19.88 -17.58 -3.40
C GLY A 75 19.62 -16.16 -3.90
N LYS A 76 18.88 -15.98 -5.00
CA LYS A 76 18.53 -14.63 -5.49
C LYS A 76 17.33 -14.05 -4.74
N ILE A 77 17.26 -12.71 -4.75
CA ILE A 77 16.17 -11.92 -4.19
C ILE A 77 15.44 -11.25 -5.36
N PRO A 78 14.44 -11.92 -5.96
CA PRO A 78 13.74 -11.40 -7.12
C PRO A 78 12.69 -10.35 -6.74
N PHE A 79 12.74 -9.21 -7.43
CA PHE A 79 11.73 -8.17 -7.45
C PHE A 79 10.95 -8.28 -8.76
N THR A 80 9.68 -8.67 -8.69
CA THR A 80 8.82 -8.73 -9.87
C THR A 80 8.09 -7.41 -10.07
N GLY A 81 7.86 -7.00 -11.32
CA GLY A 81 7.22 -5.73 -11.64
C GLY A 81 6.17 -5.86 -12.73
N THR A 82 4.89 -5.58 -12.39
CA THR A 82 3.77 -5.38 -13.32
C THR A 82 2.66 -4.58 -12.60
N PHE A 83 1.50 -4.37 -13.26
CA PHE A 83 0.37 -3.71 -12.60
C PHE A 83 -0.25 -4.61 -11.53
N ALA A 84 -0.84 -4.00 -10.50
CA ALA A 84 -1.37 -4.70 -9.35
C ALA A 84 -2.42 -5.78 -9.73
N ASN A 85 -3.30 -5.49 -10.68
CA ASN A 85 -4.25 -6.47 -11.20
C ASN A 85 -3.54 -7.70 -11.80
N PHE A 86 -2.46 -7.47 -12.55
CA PHE A 86 -1.72 -8.55 -13.22
C PHE A 86 -0.74 -9.25 -12.27
N SER A 87 -0.32 -8.57 -11.20
CA SER A 87 0.51 -9.15 -10.12
C SER A 87 -0.26 -10.01 -9.12
N THR A 88 -1.59 -9.97 -9.12
CA THR A 88 -2.40 -10.62 -8.08
C THR A 88 -3.50 -11.50 -8.66
N GLY A 89 -4.58 -10.94 -9.17
CA GLY A 89 -5.74 -11.71 -9.62
C GLY A 89 -5.41 -12.72 -10.71
N ARG A 90 -4.68 -12.30 -11.76
CA ARG A 90 -4.31 -13.15 -12.91
C ARG A 90 -3.39 -14.31 -12.54
N VAL A 91 -2.57 -14.17 -11.51
CA VAL A 91 -1.48 -15.10 -11.15
C VAL A 91 -1.60 -15.63 -9.73
N TYR A 92 -2.79 -15.56 -9.15
CA TYR A 92 -3.01 -15.90 -7.75
C TYR A 92 -2.58 -17.33 -7.41
N ASP A 93 -2.85 -18.30 -8.28
CA ASP A 93 -2.44 -19.69 -8.05
C ASP A 93 -0.92 -19.85 -8.04
N GLN A 94 -0.20 -19.21 -8.98
CA GLN A 94 1.27 -19.24 -9.01
C GLN A 94 1.87 -18.62 -7.74
N ILE A 95 1.32 -17.50 -7.27
CA ILE A 95 1.76 -16.89 -6.01
C ILE A 95 1.47 -17.82 -4.85
N ARG A 96 0.28 -18.39 -4.78
CA ARG A 96 -0.14 -19.28 -3.71
C ARG A 96 0.76 -20.51 -3.62
N GLN A 97 0.96 -21.22 -4.73
CA GLN A 97 1.66 -22.51 -4.77
C GLN A 97 3.18 -22.33 -4.77
N SER A 98 3.69 -21.50 -5.71
CA SER A 98 5.12 -21.44 -5.96
C SER A 98 5.85 -20.48 -5.03
N ILE A 99 5.15 -19.48 -4.46
CA ILE A 99 5.77 -18.44 -3.64
C ILE A 99 5.36 -18.58 -2.16
N ALA A 100 4.08 -18.40 -1.83
CA ALA A 100 3.64 -18.36 -0.44
C ALA A 100 3.71 -19.71 0.25
N TYR A 101 3.11 -20.76 -0.33
CA TYR A 101 3.15 -22.12 0.24
C TYR A 101 4.58 -22.67 0.35
N SER A 102 5.43 -22.32 -0.60
CA SER A 102 6.84 -22.76 -0.66
C SER A 102 7.79 -21.83 0.10
N ASP A 103 7.28 -20.82 0.80
CA ASP A 103 8.05 -19.82 1.57
C ASP A 103 9.22 -19.21 0.79
N LYS A 104 8.95 -18.73 -0.43
CA LYS A 104 9.97 -18.17 -1.32
C LYS A 104 10.16 -16.68 -1.09
N ASN A 105 11.42 -16.26 -1.03
CA ASN A 105 11.83 -14.87 -0.79
C ASN A 105 11.63 -13.98 -2.03
N VAL A 106 10.39 -13.87 -2.51
CA VAL A 106 10.01 -13.07 -3.69
C VAL A 106 9.37 -11.75 -3.27
N LYS A 107 9.78 -10.65 -3.91
CA LYS A 107 9.21 -9.31 -3.73
C LYS A 107 8.29 -9.00 -4.91
N ILE A 108 6.98 -9.12 -4.68
CA ILE A 108 5.94 -8.86 -5.68
C ILE A 108 5.65 -7.37 -5.64
N CYS A 109 6.21 -6.59 -6.60
CA CYS A 109 6.09 -5.14 -6.64
C CYS A 109 5.03 -4.74 -7.65
N ALA A 110 3.92 -4.23 -7.15
CA ALA A 110 2.68 -4.05 -7.86
C ALA A 110 2.30 -2.57 -7.96
N SER A 111 2.43 -2.01 -9.15
CA SER A 111 2.06 -0.62 -9.42
C SER A 111 0.63 -0.48 -9.96
N HIS A 112 0.17 0.76 -10.13
CA HIS A 112 -1.14 1.06 -10.71
C HIS A 112 -2.29 0.41 -9.93
N SER A 113 -2.15 0.33 -8.60
CA SER A 113 -3.17 -0.20 -7.70
C SER A 113 -4.34 0.77 -7.52
N GLY A 114 -5.50 0.24 -7.20
CA GLY A 114 -6.69 1.01 -6.88
C GLY A 114 -7.38 1.65 -8.10
N LEU A 115 -8.26 2.61 -7.84
CA LEU A 115 -8.98 3.41 -8.84
C LEU A 115 -8.07 4.39 -9.58
N THR A 116 -7.04 4.90 -8.87
CA THR A 116 -6.13 5.93 -9.39
C THR A 116 -5.17 5.44 -10.47
N LEU A 117 -5.27 4.17 -10.89
CA LEU A 117 -4.78 3.75 -12.19
C LEU A 117 -5.36 4.67 -13.28
N GLY A 118 -6.66 4.99 -13.21
CA GLY A 118 -7.27 6.06 -13.98
C GLY A 118 -7.98 5.60 -15.25
N GLU A 119 -7.60 6.15 -16.37
CA GLU A 119 -8.32 6.12 -17.64
C GLU A 119 -8.48 4.71 -18.24
N ASP A 120 -7.57 3.79 -17.95
CA ASP A 120 -7.63 2.40 -18.46
C ASP A 120 -8.83 1.62 -17.88
N GLY A 121 -9.41 2.10 -16.79
CA GLY A 121 -10.70 1.62 -16.26
C GLY A 121 -10.66 0.27 -15.56
N ALA A 122 -11.83 -0.30 -15.31
CA ALA A 122 -12.06 -1.45 -14.43
C ALA A 122 -11.26 -2.72 -14.81
N THR A 123 -10.92 -2.91 -16.09
CA THR A 123 -10.14 -4.08 -16.52
C THR A 123 -8.67 -4.06 -16.11
N HIS A 124 -8.16 -2.88 -15.73
CA HIS A 124 -6.79 -2.64 -15.29
C HIS A 124 -6.70 -2.23 -13.82
N GLN A 125 -7.72 -1.57 -13.31
CA GLN A 125 -7.88 -1.27 -11.89
C GLN A 125 -8.04 -2.57 -11.09
N ILE A 126 -7.65 -2.54 -9.81
CA ILE A 126 -7.92 -3.62 -8.86
C ILE A 126 -8.23 -3.03 -7.50
N LEU A 127 -9.31 -3.51 -6.91
CA LEU A 127 -9.85 -3.06 -5.61
C LEU A 127 -9.92 -4.21 -4.58
N GLU A 128 -9.38 -5.37 -4.90
CA GLU A 128 -9.40 -6.60 -4.10
C GLU A 128 -8.01 -7.20 -3.86
N ASP A 129 -6.95 -6.56 -4.35
CA ASP A 129 -5.59 -7.06 -4.29
C ASP A 129 -5.03 -7.23 -2.85
N ILE A 130 -5.30 -6.27 -1.96
CA ILE A 130 -4.94 -6.40 -0.55
C ILE A 130 -5.63 -7.63 0.06
N GLY A 131 -6.91 -7.81 -0.21
CA GLY A 131 -7.69 -8.95 0.24
C GLY A 131 -7.08 -10.27 -0.22
N LEU A 132 -6.83 -10.40 -1.52
CA LEU A 132 -6.21 -11.59 -2.11
C LEU A 132 -4.86 -11.94 -1.47
N MET A 133 -3.98 -10.95 -1.33
CA MET A 133 -2.63 -11.18 -0.83
C MET A 133 -2.58 -11.44 0.68
N LYS A 134 -3.39 -10.74 1.48
CA LYS A 134 -3.39 -10.95 2.94
C LYS A 134 -3.95 -12.31 3.35
N MET A 135 -4.77 -12.97 2.51
CA MET A 135 -5.28 -14.32 2.77
C MET A 135 -4.20 -15.40 2.68
N LEU A 136 -3.10 -15.14 1.99
CA LEU A 136 -2.02 -16.12 1.85
C LEU A 136 -1.18 -16.19 3.14
N PRO A 137 -1.03 -17.39 3.77
CA PRO A 137 -0.12 -17.55 4.90
C PRO A 137 1.30 -17.14 4.55
N GLY A 138 2.02 -16.52 5.50
CA GLY A 138 3.40 -16.06 5.32
C GLY A 138 3.59 -14.79 4.47
N MET A 139 2.59 -14.38 3.67
CA MET A 139 2.67 -13.18 2.85
C MET A 139 2.70 -11.92 3.71
N THR A 140 3.71 -11.06 3.51
CA THR A 140 3.73 -9.69 4.03
C THR A 140 3.07 -8.76 3.01
N VAL A 141 2.17 -7.87 3.46
CA VAL A 141 1.41 -6.95 2.59
C VAL A 141 1.67 -5.52 3.01
N ILE A 142 2.23 -4.73 2.09
CA ILE A 142 2.63 -3.33 2.30
C ILE A 142 1.95 -2.44 1.26
N ASN A 143 1.37 -1.32 1.70
CA ASN A 143 0.75 -0.30 0.85
C ASN A 143 1.30 1.08 1.22
N THR A 144 2.15 1.64 0.39
CA THR A 144 2.90 2.87 0.68
C THR A 144 2.14 4.13 0.27
N CYS A 145 2.34 5.23 1.02
CA CYS A 145 1.56 6.45 0.87
C CYS A 145 2.19 7.51 -0.06
N ASP A 146 3.51 7.57 -0.17
CA ASP A 146 4.22 8.55 -0.98
C ASP A 146 5.54 8.01 -1.56
N TYR A 147 6.23 8.84 -2.32
CA TYR A 147 7.53 8.49 -2.94
C TYR A 147 8.57 8.09 -1.90
N ASN A 148 8.77 8.88 -0.83
CA ASN A 148 9.80 8.63 0.16
C ASN A 148 9.55 7.31 0.89
N GLN A 149 8.30 7.07 1.31
CA GLN A 149 7.94 5.82 1.97
C GLN A 149 8.08 4.61 1.04
N THR A 150 7.74 4.77 -0.26
CA THR A 150 7.90 3.67 -1.23
C THR A 150 9.36 3.33 -1.44
N LYS A 151 10.24 4.33 -1.53
CA LYS A 151 11.70 4.10 -1.60
C LYS A 151 12.19 3.38 -0.35
N ALA A 152 11.85 3.85 0.84
CA ALA A 152 12.24 3.25 2.10
C ALA A 152 11.72 1.80 2.24
N ALA A 153 10.45 1.54 1.87
CA ALA A 153 9.87 0.21 1.85
C ALA A 153 10.61 -0.73 0.89
N THR A 154 10.94 -0.24 -0.32
CA THR A 154 11.68 -1.03 -1.33
C THR A 154 13.04 -1.47 -0.81
N LEU A 155 13.73 -0.59 -0.09
CA LEU A 155 15.01 -0.93 0.54
C LEU A 155 14.81 -1.94 1.69
N ALA A 156 13.85 -1.70 2.56
CA ALA A 156 13.61 -2.54 3.75
C ALA A 156 13.19 -3.97 3.42
N ILE A 157 12.37 -4.17 2.36
CA ILE A 157 11.92 -5.52 2.00
C ILE A 157 13.02 -6.40 1.43
N ALA A 158 14.14 -5.85 0.97
CA ALA A 158 15.27 -6.64 0.50
C ALA A 158 15.90 -7.47 1.63
N ASP A 159 15.92 -6.92 2.85
CA ASP A 159 16.47 -7.57 4.05
C ASP A 159 15.42 -8.43 4.78
N HIS A 160 14.16 -8.31 4.42
CA HIS A 160 13.07 -9.12 4.97
C HIS A 160 12.98 -10.47 4.25
N HIS A 161 13.19 -11.58 4.94
CA HIS A 161 13.04 -12.91 4.37
C HIS A 161 11.56 -13.31 4.27
N GLY A 162 11.19 -13.89 3.14
CA GLY A 162 9.84 -14.35 2.86
C GLY A 162 9.14 -13.55 1.74
N PRO A 163 7.92 -13.97 1.36
CA PRO A 163 7.15 -13.33 0.31
C PRO A 163 6.60 -11.98 0.76
N VAL A 164 6.77 -10.97 -0.08
CA VAL A 164 6.25 -9.62 0.16
C VAL A 164 5.44 -9.15 -1.04
N TYR A 165 4.25 -8.63 -0.80
CA TYR A 165 3.46 -7.84 -1.74
C TYR A 165 3.64 -6.36 -1.40
N LEU A 166 4.34 -5.63 -2.26
CA LEU A 166 4.54 -4.19 -2.16
C LEU A 166 3.62 -3.48 -3.17
N ARG A 167 2.61 -2.81 -2.65
CA ARG A 167 1.55 -2.11 -3.39
C ARG A 167 1.83 -0.62 -3.48
N PHE A 168 1.70 -0.04 -4.67
CA PHE A 168 1.83 1.41 -4.89
C PHE A 168 1.05 1.88 -6.13
N GLY A 169 0.68 3.17 -6.16
CA GLY A 169 -0.19 3.74 -7.17
C GLY A 169 0.55 4.27 -8.41
N ARG A 170 -0.22 4.85 -9.34
CA ARG A 170 0.25 5.46 -10.60
C ARG A 170 0.46 6.98 -10.51
N PRO A 171 -0.49 7.78 -9.94
CA PRO A 171 -0.45 9.23 -10.05
C PRO A 171 0.66 9.82 -9.18
N LYS A 172 0.95 11.09 -9.44
CA LYS A 172 1.70 11.90 -8.48
C LYS A 172 0.80 12.23 -7.30
N VAL A 173 1.34 12.05 -6.11
CA VAL A 173 0.68 12.33 -4.83
C VAL A 173 1.52 13.26 -3.99
N ALA A 174 0.95 13.82 -2.94
CA ALA A 174 1.71 14.60 -1.96
C ALA A 174 2.87 13.78 -1.41
N ASN A 175 4.04 14.40 -1.30
CA ASN A 175 5.24 13.77 -0.73
C ASN A 175 5.55 14.46 0.59
N PHE A 176 5.34 13.76 1.70
CA PHE A 176 5.34 14.34 3.04
C PHE A 176 6.09 13.50 4.09
N THR A 177 6.37 12.22 3.80
CA THR A 177 7.17 11.40 4.72
C THR A 177 8.65 11.80 4.66
N PRO A 178 9.45 11.55 5.73
CA PRO A 178 10.86 11.90 5.74
C PRO A 178 11.65 11.20 4.62
N VAL A 179 12.61 11.92 4.02
CA VAL A 179 13.46 11.39 2.91
C VAL A 179 14.25 10.14 3.36
N ASP A 180 14.81 10.18 4.56
CA ASP A 180 15.58 9.08 5.14
C ASP A 180 14.81 8.43 6.30
N GLY A 181 13.48 8.32 6.12
CA GLY A 181 12.61 7.73 7.13
C GLY A 181 12.90 6.25 7.34
N ASN A 182 12.98 5.83 8.60
CA ASN A 182 13.02 4.42 8.93
C ASN A 182 11.71 3.74 8.52
N PHE A 183 11.80 2.60 7.83
CA PHE A 183 10.66 1.79 7.46
C PHE A 183 10.70 0.46 8.23
N GLU A 184 9.84 0.33 9.22
CA GLU A 184 9.74 -0.86 10.05
C GLU A 184 8.50 -1.66 9.69
N ILE A 185 8.71 -2.83 9.07
CA ILE A 185 7.62 -3.72 8.65
C ILE A 185 6.80 -4.14 9.87
N GLY A 186 5.47 -4.00 9.79
CA GLY A 186 4.56 -4.37 10.87
C GLY A 186 4.34 -3.27 11.93
N LYS A 187 4.94 -2.09 11.77
CA LYS A 187 4.73 -0.96 12.69
C LYS A 187 3.94 0.16 12.06
N ALA A 188 2.99 0.68 12.80
CA ALA A 188 2.22 1.87 12.44
C ALA A 188 3.02 3.15 12.64
N VAL A 189 2.72 4.18 11.85
CA VAL A 189 3.32 5.50 12.03
C VAL A 189 2.27 6.50 12.50
N MET A 190 2.42 7.00 13.72
CA MET A 190 1.63 8.11 14.24
C MET A 190 2.03 9.39 13.53
N LEU A 191 1.11 9.97 12.74
CA LEU A 191 1.33 11.21 12.00
C LEU A 191 0.83 12.43 12.77
N GLN A 192 -0.31 12.31 13.43
CA GLN A 192 -0.90 13.38 14.23
C GLN A 192 -1.55 12.80 15.49
N GLU A 193 -1.28 13.42 16.64
CA GLU A 193 -1.96 13.12 17.89
C GLU A 193 -3.34 13.77 17.93
N GLY A 194 -4.30 13.07 18.55
CA GLY A 194 -5.66 13.55 18.78
C GLY A 194 -6.37 12.80 19.89
N THR A 195 -7.56 13.28 20.29
CA THR A 195 -8.31 12.75 21.46
C THR A 195 -9.75 12.38 21.14
N ASP A 196 -10.33 12.84 20.02
CA ASP A 196 -11.75 12.71 19.78
C ASP A 196 -12.11 11.58 18.81
N VAL A 197 -11.26 11.32 17.83
CA VAL A 197 -11.41 10.27 16.83
C VAL A 197 -10.06 9.83 16.31
N THR A 198 -9.90 8.54 15.99
CA THR A 198 -8.70 8.04 15.27
C THR A 198 -9.04 7.80 13.80
N ILE A 199 -8.25 8.39 12.91
CA ILE A 199 -8.29 8.13 11.46
C ILE A 199 -7.11 7.21 11.12
N ILE A 200 -7.41 6.00 10.66
CA ILE A 200 -6.43 4.98 10.28
C ILE A 200 -6.43 4.87 8.76
N ALA A 201 -5.37 5.27 8.12
CA ALA A 201 -5.30 5.32 6.67
C ALA A 201 -4.12 4.49 6.12
N THR A 202 -4.22 4.10 4.84
CA THR A 202 -3.16 3.44 4.10
C THR A 202 -3.07 3.94 2.66
N GLY A 203 -1.88 3.81 2.05
CA GLY A 203 -1.67 4.23 0.68
C GLY A 203 -1.92 5.72 0.47
N HIS A 204 -2.45 6.07 -0.69
CA HIS A 204 -2.69 7.47 -1.07
C HIS A 204 -3.66 8.19 -0.14
N LEU A 205 -4.57 7.46 0.53
CA LEU A 205 -5.56 8.06 1.45
C LEU A 205 -4.93 8.59 2.76
N VAL A 206 -3.65 8.35 3.01
CA VAL A 206 -2.96 8.90 4.20
C VAL A 206 -2.86 10.43 4.12
N TRP A 207 -2.62 11.00 2.94
CA TRP A 207 -2.63 12.46 2.78
C TRP A 207 -4.03 13.03 2.97
N GLU A 208 -5.04 12.40 2.39
CA GLU A 208 -6.44 12.77 2.58
C GLU A 208 -6.86 12.72 4.06
N ALA A 209 -6.33 11.76 4.83
CA ALA A 209 -6.57 11.68 6.26
C ALA A 209 -5.97 12.87 7.05
N LEU A 210 -4.78 13.34 6.66
CA LEU A 210 -4.16 14.54 7.25
C LEU A 210 -4.96 15.81 6.93
N GLU A 211 -5.43 15.97 5.68
CA GLU A 211 -6.27 17.11 5.29
C GLU A 211 -7.65 17.06 6.00
N ALA A 212 -8.24 15.85 6.15
CA ALA A 212 -9.46 15.67 6.93
C ALA A 212 -9.26 16.07 8.40
N ALA A 213 -8.17 15.66 9.01
CA ALA A 213 -7.84 16.02 10.39
C ALA A 213 -7.66 17.53 10.57
N LYS A 214 -7.09 18.22 9.59
CA LYS A 214 -7.00 19.69 9.58
C LYS A 214 -8.39 20.33 9.58
N THR A 215 -9.28 19.89 8.68
CA THR A 215 -10.66 20.36 8.61
C THR A 215 -11.44 20.09 9.91
N LEU A 216 -11.22 18.93 10.52
CA LEU A 216 -11.83 18.59 11.82
C LEU A 216 -11.34 19.49 12.96
N ASN A 217 -10.02 19.78 12.99
CA ASN A 217 -9.43 20.68 13.97
C ASN A 217 -9.99 22.11 13.88
N GLU A 218 -10.29 22.60 12.68
CA GLU A 218 -10.95 23.90 12.47
C GLU A 218 -12.37 23.92 13.06
N LYS A 219 -13.01 22.76 13.18
CA LYS A 219 -14.31 22.56 13.85
C LYS A 219 -14.20 22.23 15.34
N GLY A 220 -13.00 22.24 15.91
CA GLY A 220 -12.74 21.93 17.31
C GLY A 220 -12.71 20.44 17.64
N ILE A 221 -12.61 19.55 16.63
CA ILE A 221 -12.51 18.10 16.80
C ILE A 221 -11.05 17.67 16.68
N SER A 222 -10.48 17.13 17.75
CA SER A 222 -9.08 16.68 17.81
C SER A 222 -8.94 15.29 17.22
N ALA A 223 -8.56 15.20 15.94
CA ALA A 223 -8.37 13.94 15.23
C ALA A 223 -6.94 13.42 15.34
N GLU A 224 -6.80 12.15 15.70
CA GLU A 224 -5.56 11.38 15.59
C GLU A 224 -5.44 10.78 14.19
N VAL A 225 -4.24 10.79 13.59
CA VAL A 225 -3.99 10.18 12.27
C VAL A 225 -2.86 9.16 12.35
N ILE A 226 -3.17 7.95 11.92
CA ILE A 226 -2.22 6.82 11.88
C ILE A 226 -2.08 6.32 10.44
N ASN A 227 -0.85 6.23 9.96
CA ASN A 227 -0.52 5.54 8.72
C ASN A 227 -0.22 4.06 9.02
N ILE A 228 -1.06 3.18 8.49
CA ILE A 228 -0.83 1.73 8.45
C ILE A 228 -0.27 1.36 7.08
N HIS A 229 1.04 1.45 6.92
CA HIS A 229 1.70 1.05 5.67
C HIS A 229 1.89 -0.47 5.54
N THR A 230 1.84 -1.21 6.65
CA THR A 230 1.89 -2.68 6.64
C THR A 230 0.53 -3.24 7.06
N ILE A 231 -0.18 -3.82 6.09
CA ILE A 231 -1.51 -4.41 6.34
C ILE A 231 -1.38 -5.79 6.99
N LYS A 232 -0.28 -6.49 6.67
CA LYS A 232 0.06 -7.78 7.25
C LYS A 232 1.59 -7.93 7.34
N PRO A 233 2.16 -8.18 8.54
CA PRO A 233 1.48 -8.21 9.84
C PRO A 233 0.92 -6.83 10.22
N LEU A 234 -0.24 -6.80 10.87
CA LEU A 234 -0.89 -5.56 11.31
C LEU A 234 -0.37 -5.15 12.70
N ASP A 235 -0.14 -3.87 12.93
CA ASP A 235 0.17 -3.32 14.26
C ASP A 235 -1.12 -3.20 15.11
N GLU A 236 -1.59 -4.35 15.60
CA GLU A 236 -2.81 -4.42 16.39
C GLU A 236 -2.70 -3.65 17.71
N GLU A 237 -1.49 -3.59 18.30
CA GLU A 237 -1.24 -2.87 19.54
C GLU A 237 -1.46 -1.35 19.37
N ALA A 238 -0.90 -0.76 18.30
CA ALA A 238 -1.07 0.66 18.00
C ALA A 238 -2.56 0.99 17.76
N ILE A 239 -3.28 0.15 17.01
CA ILE A 239 -4.72 0.33 16.73
C ILE A 239 -5.53 0.30 18.03
N VAL A 240 -5.32 -0.69 18.88
CA VAL A 240 -6.05 -0.84 20.14
C VAL A 240 -5.74 0.30 21.10
N LYS A 241 -4.48 0.72 21.20
CA LYS A 241 -4.07 1.86 22.02
C LYS A 241 -4.79 3.14 21.61
N SER A 242 -4.86 3.41 20.32
CA SER A 242 -5.52 4.59 19.77
C SER A 242 -7.03 4.55 19.94
N ALA A 243 -7.66 3.40 19.68
CA ALA A 243 -9.08 3.20 19.90
C ALA A 243 -9.49 3.40 21.36
N LYS A 244 -8.68 2.93 22.32
CA LYS A 244 -8.90 3.18 23.76
C LYS A 244 -8.79 4.66 24.12
N LYS A 245 -7.90 5.41 23.46
CA LYS A 245 -7.72 6.84 23.71
C LYS A 245 -8.87 7.67 23.14
N THR A 246 -9.28 7.40 21.91
CA THR A 246 -10.21 8.26 21.17
C THR A 246 -11.67 7.77 21.19
N GLY A 247 -11.90 6.48 21.46
CA GLY A 247 -13.24 5.87 21.61
C GLY A 247 -13.98 5.59 20.30
N CYS A 248 -13.46 6.01 19.13
CA CYS A 248 -14.05 5.72 17.83
C CYS A 248 -13.00 5.83 16.68
N VAL A 249 -13.25 5.13 15.58
CA VAL A 249 -12.27 4.96 14.50
C VAL A 249 -12.93 5.21 13.12
N VAL A 250 -12.18 5.84 12.21
CA VAL A 250 -12.47 5.85 10.77
C VAL A 250 -11.30 5.17 10.06
N THR A 251 -11.57 4.25 9.13
CA THR A 251 -10.55 3.69 8.24
C THR A 251 -10.66 4.27 6.84
N ALA A 252 -9.52 4.52 6.19
CA ALA A 252 -9.47 5.10 4.85
C ALA A 252 -8.48 4.33 3.96
N GLU A 253 -8.99 3.80 2.84
CA GLU A 253 -8.22 3.00 1.89
C GLU A 253 -8.77 3.09 0.46
N GLU A 254 -7.90 3.04 -0.52
CA GLU A 254 -8.25 2.94 -1.94
C GLU A 254 -8.35 1.45 -2.33
N HIS A 255 -9.39 0.79 -1.83
CA HIS A 255 -9.65 -0.65 -1.96
C HIS A 255 -11.13 -0.90 -1.69
N ASN A 256 -11.66 -2.08 -2.01
CA ASN A 256 -12.97 -2.51 -1.58
C ASN A 256 -13.01 -2.56 -0.05
N PHE A 257 -14.14 -2.18 0.57
CA PHE A 257 -14.30 -2.29 2.03
C PHE A 257 -14.21 -3.74 2.52
N LEU A 258 -14.54 -4.70 1.64
CA LEU A 258 -14.36 -6.13 1.88
C LEU A 258 -12.89 -6.52 1.68
N GLY A 259 -12.32 -7.22 2.62
CA GLY A 259 -10.96 -7.76 2.50
C GLY A 259 -9.83 -6.74 2.71
N GLY A 260 -10.11 -5.45 2.90
CA GLY A 260 -9.10 -4.41 3.03
C GLY A 260 -8.53 -4.18 4.43
N LEU A 261 -7.99 -2.97 4.64
CA LEU A 261 -7.52 -2.47 5.94
C LEU A 261 -8.68 -2.37 6.93
N GLY A 262 -9.82 -1.82 6.50
CA GLY A 262 -10.97 -1.58 7.37
C GLY A 262 -11.48 -2.83 8.05
N GLU A 263 -11.62 -3.95 7.34
CA GLU A 263 -11.97 -5.24 7.96
C GLU A 263 -10.89 -5.76 8.91
N SER A 264 -9.61 -5.57 8.58
CA SER A 264 -8.52 -5.99 9.46
C SER A 264 -8.55 -5.21 10.79
N VAL A 265 -8.83 -3.91 10.73
CA VAL A 265 -9.03 -3.05 11.91
C VAL A 265 -10.28 -3.48 12.68
N ALA A 266 -11.42 -3.70 12.00
CA ALA A 266 -12.66 -4.16 12.62
C ALA A 266 -12.48 -5.48 13.38
N ARG A 267 -11.78 -6.46 12.79
CA ARG A 267 -11.42 -7.72 13.44
C ARG A 267 -10.58 -7.48 14.71
N THR A 268 -9.56 -6.66 14.61
CA THR A 268 -8.68 -6.32 15.75
C THR A 268 -9.47 -5.67 16.88
N LEU A 269 -10.31 -4.68 16.55
CA LEU A 269 -11.17 -3.99 17.53
C LEU A 269 -12.18 -4.94 18.15
N SER A 270 -12.84 -5.78 17.37
CA SER A 270 -13.80 -6.77 17.88
C SER A 270 -13.18 -7.74 18.89
N LEU A 271 -11.91 -8.14 18.67
CA LEU A 271 -11.22 -9.09 19.54
C LEU A 271 -10.68 -8.45 20.82
N HIS A 272 -10.21 -7.19 20.77
CA HIS A 272 -9.43 -6.61 21.85
C HIS A 272 -10.07 -5.40 22.53
N HIS A 273 -10.86 -4.60 21.81
CA HIS A 273 -11.55 -3.43 22.32
C HIS A 273 -12.67 -2.99 21.39
N PRO A 274 -13.88 -3.57 21.52
CA PRO A 274 -15.03 -3.22 20.68
C PRO A 274 -15.26 -1.70 20.62
N THR A 275 -15.17 -1.16 19.41
CA THR A 275 -15.15 0.30 19.17
C THR A 275 -15.99 0.62 17.93
N ALA A 276 -16.73 1.71 17.95
CA ALA A 276 -17.47 2.18 16.78
C ALA A 276 -16.52 2.53 15.65
N GLN A 277 -16.80 2.00 14.45
CA GLN A 277 -15.98 2.23 13.25
C GLN A 277 -16.85 2.68 12.07
N GLU A 278 -16.32 3.60 11.26
CA GLU A 278 -16.80 3.96 9.92
C GLU A 278 -15.69 3.71 8.89
N PHE A 279 -16.10 3.49 7.63
CA PHE A 279 -15.22 3.12 6.53
C PHE A 279 -15.26 4.17 5.42
N VAL A 280 -14.09 4.51 4.86
CA VAL A 280 -13.92 5.22 3.61
C VAL A 280 -13.15 4.29 2.67
N ALA A 281 -13.88 3.65 1.76
CA ALA A 281 -13.41 2.64 0.83
C ALA A 281 -14.39 2.55 -0.34
N THR A 282 -14.09 1.80 -1.39
CA THR A 282 -15.08 1.48 -2.42
C THR A 282 -16.12 0.50 -1.88
N ASN A 283 -17.40 0.72 -2.23
CA ASN A 283 -18.52 0.03 -1.62
C ASN A 283 -19.02 -1.10 -2.53
N ASP A 284 -18.29 -2.22 -2.56
CA ASP A 284 -18.59 -3.44 -3.30
C ASP A 284 -18.96 -3.17 -4.77
N THR A 285 -18.09 -2.47 -5.47
CA THR A 285 -18.27 -2.10 -6.87
C THR A 285 -16.94 -2.11 -7.60
N PHE A 286 -16.99 -2.42 -8.89
CA PHE A 286 -15.85 -2.22 -9.78
C PHE A 286 -15.60 -0.72 -10.01
N GLY A 287 -14.38 -0.40 -10.45
CA GLY A 287 -14.05 0.93 -10.92
C GLY A 287 -14.57 1.20 -12.33
N GLU A 288 -14.14 2.31 -12.90
CA GLU A 288 -14.49 2.76 -14.25
C GLU A 288 -13.39 3.67 -14.81
N SER A 289 -13.49 4.04 -16.09
CA SER A 289 -12.58 4.99 -16.71
C SER A 289 -12.84 6.42 -16.22
N GLY A 290 -11.77 7.13 -15.91
CA GLY A 290 -11.81 8.51 -15.48
C GLY A 290 -10.42 9.00 -15.07
N THR A 291 -10.24 10.28 -14.87
CA THR A 291 -9.01 10.78 -14.27
C THR A 291 -8.93 10.38 -12.78
N PRO A 292 -7.74 10.18 -12.20
CA PRO A 292 -7.61 9.85 -10.79
C PRO A 292 -8.43 10.75 -9.85
N ALA A 293 -8.41 12.07 -10.07
CA ALA A 293 -9.16 13.02 -9.25
C ALA A 293 -10.69 12.83 -9.36
N GLN A 294 -11.22 12.62 -10.57
CA GLN A 294 -12.64 12.38 -10.79
C GLN A 294 -13.10 11.07 -10.12
N LEU A 295 -12.25 10.04 -10.16
CA LEU A 295 -12.57 8.75 -9.55
C LEU A 295 -12.55 8.84 -8.01
N LEU A 296 -11.54 9.46 -7.43
CA LEU A 296 -11.50 9.67 -5.97
C LEU A 296 -12.72 10.47 -5.49
N GLU A 297 -13.08 11.53 -6.20
CA GLU A 297 -14.28 12.32 -5.89
C GLU A 297 -15.56 11.49 -6.00
N LYS A 298 -15.77 10.82 -7.14
CA LYS A 298 -16.98 10.02 -7.39
C LYS A 298 -17.18 8.90 -6.38
N TYR A 299 -16.11 8.24 -5.97
CA TYR A 299 -16.17 7.14 -5.01
C TYR A 299 -16.02 7.61 -3.55
N GLY A 300 -15.93 8.92 -3.32
CA GLY A 300 -15.84 9.51 -1.98
C GLY A 300 -14.55 9.14 -1.23
N LEU A 301 -13.45 8.92 -1.95
CA LEU A 301 -12.14 8.60 -1.39
C LEU A 301 -11.33 9.90 -1.21
N ASN A 302 -11.84 10.83 -0.40
CA ASN A 302 -11.29 12.16 -0.21
C ASN A 302 -11.39 12.63 1.24
N ALA A 303 -10.72 13.73 1.54
CA ALA A 303 -10.66 14.32 2.87
C ALA A 303 -12.04 14.73 3.41
N GLU A 304 -12.93 15.24 2.56
CA GLU A 304 -14.27 15.67 2.94
C GLU A 304 -15.08 14.48 3.50
N ASN A 305 -15.12 13.35 2.78
CA ASN A 305 -15.85 12.17 3.24
C ASN A 305 -15.21 11.54 4.48
N ILE A 306 -13.87 11.55 4.62
CA ILE A 306 -13.19 11.11 5.84
C ILE A 306 -13.66 11.96 7.03
N ALA A 307 -13.72 13.30 6.88
CA ALA A 307 -14.19 14.20 7.93
C ALA A 307 -15.68 13.96 8.27
N LEU A 308 -16.54 13.79 7.28
CA LEU A 308 -17.96 13.46 7.49
C LEU A 308 -18.15 12.14 8.26
N LYS A 309 -17.36 11.10 7.90
CA LYS A 309 -17.36 9.81 8.61
C LYS A 309 -16.85 9.95 10.04
N ALA A 310 -15.85 10.80 10.28
CA ALA A 310 -15.37 11.10 11.63
C ALA A 310 -16.46 11.78 12.49
N GLU A 311 -17.13 12.80 11.98
CA GLU A 311 -18.25 13.45 12.66
C GLU A 311 -19.42 12.47 12.94
N LYS A 312 -19.66 11.53 12.03
CA LYS A 312 -20.68 10.49 12.18
C LYS A 312 -20.32 9.48 13.27
N VAL A 313 -19.07 8.98 13.27
CA VAL A 313 -18.67 7.93 14.22
C VAL A 313 -18.55 8.47 15.64
N ILE A 314 -18.18 9.74 15.84
CA ILE A 314 -18.15 10.41 17.15
C ILE A 314 -19.52 10.36 17.83
N LYS A 315 -20.62 10.46 17.07
CA LYS A 315 -21.99 10.39 17.62
C LYS A 315 -22.41 8.97 18.04
N ARG A 316 -21.55 7.97 17.80
CA ARG A 316 -21.79 6.56 18.11
C ARG A 316 -20.91 6.05 19.26
N LYS A 317 -20.15 6.95 19.91
CA LYS A 317 -19.35 6.64 21.11
C LYS A 317 -20.19 6.08 22.25
#